data_57938bc0dab767a24814f3040e7f4dbb
#
_entry.id   57938bc0dab767a24814f3040e7f4dbb
#
_cell.length_a   1.000
_cell.length_b   1.000
_cell.length_c   1.000
_cell.angle_alpha   90.00
_cell.angle_beta   90.00
_cell.angle_gamma   90.00
#
_symmetry.space_group_name_H-M   'P 1'
#
loop_
_entity.id
_entity.type
_entity.pdbx_description
1 polymer ?
#
loop_
_entity_poly.entity_id
_entity_poly.type
_entity_poly.pdbx_seq_one_letter_code
_entity_poly.pdbx_strand_id
1 'polypeptide(L)'
;MTQGERVKTIRKSLDLTLEKFGEKLGVGKTAISKIEKNERNLTDQMTKSICREYHVNYDYLVYGDGEMFDDLPQTIIDELCMQYGLNDFDKSLVKTYITLPESDRIRIKDMMKLLIQNSNILQSQDEDTPSHNIKTRGE
;
A
#
# COMPACT_ATOMS: atom_id res chain seq x y z
N MET A 1 -2.55 14.05 -26.05
CA MET A 1 -1.38 13.38 -25.45
C MET A 1 -1.34 11.94 -25.91
N THR A 2 -0.21 11.52 -26.46
CA THR A 2 -0.02 10.13 -26.88
C THR A 2 0.22 9.21 -25.68
N GLN A 3 0.13 7.91 -25.92
CA GLN A 3 0.41 6.93 -24.88
C GLN A 3 1.86 7.03 -24.37
N GLY A 4 2.81 7.25 -25.28
CA GLY A 4 4.21 7.45 -24.89
C GLY A 4 4.42 8.70 -24.04
N GLU A 5 3.72 9.78 -24.36
CA GLU A 5 3.76 11.00 -23.57
C GLU A 5 3.16 10.78 -22.18
N ARG A 6 2.13 9.95 -22.08
CA ARG A 6 1.56 9.60 -20.78
C ARG A 6 2.55 8.79 -19.93
N VAL A 7 3.26 7.84 -20.54
CA VAL A 7 4.34 7.10 -19.86
C VAL A 7 5.38 8.07 -19.30
N LYS A 8 5.81 9.03 -20.11
CA LYS A 8 6.77 10.05 -19.68
C LYS A 8 6.23 10.89 -18.52
N THR A 9 4.97 11.29 -18.59
CA THR A 9 4.32 12.07 -17.54
C THR A 9 4.26 11.28 -16.23
N ILE A 10 3.91 10.00 -16.30
CA ILE A 10 3.90 9.10 -15.15
C ILE A 10 5.29 9.01 -14.52
N ARG A 11 6.29 8.75 -15.34
CA ARG A 11 7.68 8.63 -14.86
C ARG A 11 8.14 9.89 -14.15
N LYS A 12 7.88 11.04 -14.75
CA LYS A 12 8.27 12.34 -14.16
C LYS A 12 7.51 12.63 -12.88
N SER A 13 6.25 12.26 -12.81
CA SER A 13 5.44 12.42 -11.59
C SER A 13 6.01 11.61 -10.42
N LEU A 14 6.65 10.49 -10.71
CA LEU A 14 7.28 9.63 -9.72
C LEU A 14 8.74 10.03 -9.44
N ASP A 15 9.23 11.06 -10.11
CA ASP A 15 10.59 11.56 -9.98
C ASP A 15 11.64 10.46 -10.27
N LEU A 16 11.37 9.66 -11.30
CA LEU A 16 12.24 8.56 -11.69
C LEU A 16 12.99 8.87 -12.99
N THR A 17 14.22 8.37 -13.06
CA THR A 17 14.99 8.39 -14.30
C THR A 17 14.48 7.31 -15.26
N LEU A 18 14.84 7.41 -16.53
CA LEU A 18 14.51 6.38 -17.52
C LEU A 18 15.01 5.00 -17.07
N GLU A 19 16.24 4.96 -16.56
CA GLU A 19 16.85 3.73 -16.08
C GLU A 19 16.10 3.11 -14.92
N LYS A 20 15.80 3.91 -13.89
CA LYS A 20 15.10 3.43 -12.70
C LYS A 20 13.67 3.01 -13.00
N PHE A 21 12.99 3.75 -13.87
CA PHE A 21 11.64 3.40 -14.28
C PHE A 21 11.62 2.04 -15.00
N GLY A 22 12.56 1.84 -15.91
CA GLY A 22 12.65 0.57 -16.65
C GLY A 22 13.12 -0.59 -15.79
N GLU A 23 13.93 -0.34 -14.78
CA GLU A 23 14.45 -1.38 -13.90
C GLU A 23 13.35 -2.20 -13.24
N LYS A 24 12.33 -1.55 -12.68
CA LYS A 24 11.19 -2.25 -12.09
C LYS A 24 10.36 -3.03 -13.10
N LEU A 25 10.42 -2.63 -14.36
CA LEU A 25 9.68 -3.26 -15.44
C LEU A 25 10.49 -4.34 -16.14
N GLY A 26 11.76 -4.50 -15.75
CA GLY A 26 12.66 -5.49 -16.37
C GLY A 26 13.19 -5.09 -17.74
N VAL A 27 13.21 -3.78 -18.06
CA VAL A 27 13.70 -3.28 -19.35
C VAL A 27 14.72 -2.16 -19.12
N GLY A 28 15.54 -1.90 -20.14
CA GLY A 28 16.55 -0.85 -20.08
C GLY A 28 16.01 0.53 -20.42
N LYS A 29 16.82 1.55 -20.15
CA LYS A 29 16.47 2.95 -20.42
C LYS A 29 16.16 3.22 -21.88
N THR A 30 16.82 2.51 -22.80
CA THR A 30 16.61 2.68 -24.24
C THR A 30 15.20 2.30 -24.64
N ALA A 31 14.69 1.19 -24.09
CA ALA A 31 13.32 0.74 -24.36
C ALA A 31 12.29 1.78 -23.86
N ILE A 32 12.48 2.29 -22.65
CA ILE A 32 11.59 3.31 -22.10
C ILE A 32 11.65 4.60 -22.92
N SER A 33 12.86 5.04 -23.32
CA SER A 33 13.03 6.23 -24.14
C SER A 33 12.27 6.12 -25.47
N LYS A 34 12.38 4.97 -26.12
CA LYS A 34 11.67 4.72 -27.39
C LYS A 34 10.15 4.73 -27.22
N ILE A 35 9.67 4.15 -26.13
CA ILE A 35 8.24 4.18 -25.81
C ILE A 35 7.75 5.61 -25.61
N GLU A 36 8.48 6.41 -24.84
CA GLU A 36 8.12 7.80 -24.56
C GLU A 36 8.11 8.66 -25.81
N LYS A 37 8.97 8.36 -26.77
CA LYS A 37 9.06 9.08 -28.06
C LYS A 37 8.10 8.55 -29.12
N ASN A 38 7.31 7.53 -28.78
CA ASN A 38 6.41 6.86 -29.70
C ASN A 38 7.12 6.15 -30.88
N GLU A 39 8.39 5.84 -30.70
CA GLU A 39 9.16 5.06 -31.66
C GLU A 39 8.90 3.57 -31.50
N ARG A 40 8.37 3.18 -30.36
CA ARG A 40 8.01 1.80 -30.02
C ARG A 40 6.66 1.81 -29.33
N ASN A 41 5.79 0.89 -29.75
CA ASN A 41 4.48 0.75 -29.12
C ASN A 41 4.58 0.10 -27.76
N LEU A 42 3.72 0.53 -26.87
CA LEU A 42 3.58 -0.09 -25.56
C LEU A 42 2.78 -1.39 -25.72
N THR A 43 3.41 -2.52 -25.37
CA THR A 43 2.72 -3.82 -25.45
C THR A 43 1.70 -3.93 -24.31
N ASP A 44 0.74 -4.83 -24.47
CA ASP A 44 -0.27 -5.08 -23.45
C ASP A 44 0.37 -5.57 -22.14
N GLN A 45 1.38 -6.43 -22.24
CA GLN A 45 2.12 -6.92 -21.08
C GLN A 45 2.83 -5.78 -20.36
N MET A 46 3.48 -4.87 -21.10
CA MET A 46 4.17 -3.72 -20.52
C MET A 46 3.17 -2.77 -19.86
N THR A 47 2.03 -2.54 -20.49
CA THR A 47 0.94 -1.74 -19.94
C THR A 47 0.50 -2.28 -18.57
N LYS A 48 0.26 -3.58 -18.51
CA LYS A 48 -0.13 -4.23 -17.25
C LYS A 48 0.97 -4.15 -16.20
N SER A 49 2.22 -4.28 -16.62
CA SER A 49 3.37 -4.16 -15.71
C SER A 49 3.48 -2.76 -15.11
N ILE A 50 3.32 -1.72 -15.92
CA ILE A 50 3.33 -0.34 -15.45
C ILE A 50 2.22 -0.10 -14.45
N CYS A 51 1.01 -0.55 -14.76
CA CYS A 51 -0.13 -0.40 -13.87
C CYS A 51 0.10 -1.10 -12.53
N ARG A 52 0.64 -2.31 -12.56
CA ARG A 52 0.90 -3.09 -11.35
C ARG A 52 2.03 -2.50 -10.51
N GLU A 53 3.16 -2.17 -11.13
CA GLU A 53 4.36 -1.74 -10.39
C GLU A 53 4.24 -0.32 -9.85
N TYR A 54 3.55 0.56 -10.58
CA TYR A 54 3.47 1.97 -10.23
C TYR A 54 2.06 2.42 -9.85
N HIS A 55 1.11 1.49 -9.78
CA HIS A 55 -0.28 1.76 -9.40
C HIS A 55 -0.94 2.80 -10.30
N VAL A 56 -0.63 2.71 -11.58
CA VAL A 56 -1.18 3.59 -12.60
C VAL A 56 -2.55 3.08 -13.02
N ASN A 57 -3.47 4.00 -13.19
CA ASN A 57 -4.80 3.70 -13.69
C ASN A 57 -4.70 3.23 -15.16
N TYR A 58 -5.28 2.07 -15.44
CA TYR A 58 -5.22 1.48 -16.77
C TYR A 58 -5.88 2.36 -17.82
N ASP A 59 -7.06 2.92 -17.52
CA ASP A 59 -7.80 3.76 -18.45
C ASP A 59 -7.04 5.05 -18.76
N TYR A 60 -6.35 5.62 -17.76
CA TYR A 60 -5.50 6.76 -17.99
C TYR A 60 -4.36 6.42 -18.94
N LEU A 61 -3.65 5.31 -18.70
CA LEU A 61 -2.48 4.95 -19.50
C LEU A 61 -2.88 4.62 -20.95
N VAL A 62 -3.94 3.87 -21.14
CA VAL A 62 -4.35 3.39 -22.46
C VAL A 62 -5.16 4.43 -23.22
N TYR A 63 -6.13 5.06 -22.56
CA TYR A 63 -7.08 5.95 -23.23
C TYR A 63 -6.93 7.42 -22.87
N GLY A 64 -6.18 7.74 -21.82
CA GLY A 64 -6.04 9.09 -21.33
C GLY A 64 -7.20 9.55 -20.46
N ASP A 65 -8.02 8.62 -19.98
CA ASP A 65 -9.21 8.93 -19.20
C ASP A 65 -8.97 8.71 -17.70
N GLY A 66 -9.52 9.59 -16.88
CA GLY A 66 -9.48 9.49 -15.43
C GLY A 66 -8.19 9.98 -14.80
N GLU A 67 -7.99 9.62 -13.55
CA GLU A 67 -6.81 10.01 -12.78
C GLU A 67 -5.61 9.16 -13.20
N MET A 68 -4.42 9.76 -13.10
CA MET A 68 -3.17 9.10 -13.48
C MET A 68 -2.88 7.86 -12.64
N PHE A 69 -3.08 7.97 -11.35
CA PHE A 69 -2.84 6.87 -10.41
C PHE A 69 -4.15 6.38 -9.81
N ASP A 70 -4.24 5.07 -9.61
CA ASP A 70 -5.34 4.50 -8.85
C ASP A 70 -5.26 5.00 -7.41
N ASP A 71 -6.40 5.12 -6.77
CA ASP A 71 -6.44 5.37 -5.34
C ASP A 71 -6.02 4.08 -4.64
N LEU A 72 -4.72 3.81 -4.73
CA LEU A 72 -4.12 2.56 -4.28
C LEU A 72 -4.53 2.17 -2.86
N PRO A 73 -4.45 3.08 -1.87
CA PRO A 73 -4.88 2.72 -0.53
C PRO A 73 -6.34 2.27 -0.50
N GLN A 74 -7.19 2.89 -1.30
CA GLN A 74 -8.61 2.53 -1.36
C GLN A 74 -8.82 1.11 -1.86
N THR A 75 -8.18 0.76 -2.98
CA THR A 75 -8.35 -0.57 -3.59
C THR A 75 -7.83 -1.68 -2.69
N ILE A 76 -6.62 -1.51 -2.15
CA ILE A 76 -6.01 -2.50 -1.27
C ILE A 76 -6.82 -2.66 0.01
N ILE A 77 -7.27 -1.55 0.58
CA ILE A 77 -8.06 -1.57 1.81
C ILE A 77 -9.40 -2.25 1.58
N ASP A 78 -10.03 -2.00 0.43
CA ASP A 78 -11.31 -2.66 0.10
C ASP A 78 -11.14 -4.18 0.04
N GLU A 79 -10.11 -4.66 -0.63
CA GLU A 79 -9.80 -6.09 -0.69
C GLU A 79 -9.55 -6.66 0.71
N LEU A 80 -8.76 -5.96 1.51
CA LEU A 80 -8.47 -6.35 2.88
C LEU A 80 -9.73 -6.44 3.73
N CYS A 81 -10.59 -5.43 3.62
CA CYS A 81 -11.85 -5.40 4.35
C CYS A 81 -12.76 -6.57 3.96
N MET A 82 -12.84 -6.89 2.68
CA MET A 82 -13.63 -8.03 2.20
C MET A 82 -13.06 -9.35 2.71
N GLN A 83 -11.74 -9.51 2.64
CA GLN A 83 -11.08 -10.75 3.02
C GLN A 83 -11.21 -11.06 4.51
N TYR A 84 -11.11 -10.04 5.37
CA TYR A 84 -11.08 -10.20 6.81
C TYR A 84 -12.35 -9.71 7.52
N GLY A 85 -13.39 -9.37 6.77
CA GLY A 85 -14.66 -8.95 7.35
C GLY A 85 -14.59 -7.65 8.16
N LEU A 86 -13.77 -6.71 7.72
CA LEU A 86 -13.61 -5.42 8.37
C LEU A 86 -14.77 -4.50 8.03
N ASN A 87 -15.18 -3.69 9.00
CA ASN A 87 -16.26 -2.71 8.82
C ASN A 87 -15.73 -1.35 8.37
N ASP A 88 -16.62 -0.39 8.18
CA ASP A 88 -16.26 0.95 7.71
C ASP A 88 -15.36 1.69 8.69
N PHE A 89 -15.54 1.48 9.98
CA PHE A 89 -14.67 2.07 10.99
C PHE A 89 -13.25 1.53 10.89
N ASP A 90 -13.12 0.21 10.76
CA ASP A 90 -11.83 -0.45 10.56
C ASP A 90 -11.12 0.08 9.31
N LYS A 91 -11.88 0.24 8.23
CA LYS A 91 -11.39 0.79 6.99
C LYS A 91 -10.85 2.20 7.18
N SER A 92 -11.58 3.03 7.88
CA SER A 92 -11.16 4.42 8.18
C SER A 92 -9.91 4.46 9.03
N LEU A 93 -9.78 3.56 10.01
CA LEU A 93 -8.57 3.44 10.84
C LEU A 93 -7.34 3.13 10.01
N VAL A 94 -7.43 2.11 9.17
CA VAL A 94 -6.32 1.69 8.30
C VAL A 94 -5.95 2.82 7.35
N LYS A 95 -6.94 3.41 6.70
CA LYS A 95 -6.76 4.49 5.75
C LYS A 95 -6.08 5.71 6.39
N THR A 96 -6.54 6.09 7.57
CA THR A 96 -5.95 7.20 8.32
C THR A 96 -4.50 6.90 8.70
N TYR A 97 -4.24 5.71 9.21
CA TYR A 97 -2.90 5.31 9.65
C TYR A 97 -1.89 5.40 8.51
N ILE A 98 -2.20 4.84 7.34
CA ILE A 98 -1.26 4.82 6.22
C ILE A 98 -1.03 6.20 5.60
N THR A 99 -1.93 7.15 5.81
CA THR A 99 -1.77 8.52 5.31
C THR A 99 -1.07 9.45 6.30
N LEU A 100 -0.82 8.99 7.52
CA LEU A 100 -0.12 9.78 8.52
C LEU A 100 1.36 9.95 8.18
N PRO A 101 1.97 11.07 8.57
CA PRO A 101 3.42 11.23 8.53
C PRO A 101 4.10 10.15 9.37
N GLU A 102 5.33 9.81 9.01
CA GLU A 102 6.09 8.78 9.72
C GLU A 102 6.23 9.08 11.22
N SER A 103 6.46 10.34 11.58
CA SER A 103 6.59 10.76 12.98
C SER A 103 5.33 10.42 13.79
N ASP A 104 4.16 10.63 13.22
CA ASP A 104 2.90 10.33 13.90
C ASP A 104 2.66 8.84 13.99
N ARG A 105 3.04 8.07 12.96
CA ARG A 105 2.95 6.62 13.02
C ARG A 105 3.84 6.04 14.10
N ILE A 106 5.04 6.59 14.29
CA ILE A 106 5.96 6.19 15.36
C ILE A 106 5.32 6.43 16.73
N ARG A 107 4.69 7.59 16.94
CA ARG A 107 3.98 7.90 18.18
C ARG A 107 2.89 6.92 18.49
N ILE A 108 2.11 6.54 17.48
CA ILE A 108 1.03 5.55 17.63
C ILE A 108 1.62 4.19 18.01
N LYS A 109 2.68 3.77 17.34
CA LYS A 109 3.35 2.50 17.64
C LYS A 109 3.88 2.46 19.08
N ASP A 110 4.47 3.55 19.53
CA ASP A 110 4.98 3.64 20.90
C ASP A 110 3.85 3.57 21.92
N MET A 111 2.73 4.22 21.65
CA MET A 111 1.55 4.15 22.49
C MET A 111 0.98 2.73 22.55
N MET A 112 0.92 2.04 21.42
CA MET A 112 0.45 0.65 21.34
C MET A 112 1.35 -0.29 22.14
N LYS A 113 2.67 -0.07 22.10
CA LYS A 113 3.62 -0.86 22.89
C LYS A 113 3.35 -0.72 24.39
N LEU A 114 3.08 0.49 24.84
CA LEU A 114 2.74 0.74 26.25
C LEU A 114 1.44 0.02 26.65
N LEU A 115 0.43 0.06 25.78
CA LEU A 115 -0.84 -0.64 26.04
C LEU A 115 -0.64 -2.14 26.14
N ILE A 116 0.17 -2.72 25.26
CA ILE A 116 0.47 -4.15 25.28
C ILE A 116 1.22 -4.52 26.56
N GLN A 117 2.20 -3.73 26.97
CA GLN A 117 2.95 -3.98 28.21
C GLN A 117 2.05 -3.94 29.43
N ASN A 118 1.17 -2.95 29.50
CA ASN A 118 0.23 -2.84 30.60
C ASN A 118 -0.76 -3.99 30.63
N SER A 119 -1.24 -4.41 29.45
CA SER A 119 -2.13 -5.55 29.31
C SER A 119 -1.48 -6.83 29.81
N ASN A 120 -0.21 -7.04 29.47
CA ASN A 120 0.52 -8.22 29.93
C ASN A 120 0.71 -8.23 31.44
N ILE A 121 0.98 -7.08 32.04
CA ILE A 121 1.10 -6.96 33.49
C ILE A 121 -0.23 -7.30 34.18
N LEU A 122 -1.33 -6.79 33.67
CA LEU A 122 -2.66 -7.07 34.19
C LEU A 122 -3.02 -8.53 34.07
N GLN A 123 -2.72 -9.17 32.95
CA GLN A 123 -2.95 -10.59 32.73
C GLN A 123 -2.16 -11.44 33.73
N SER A 124 -0.94 -11.09 33.98
CA SER A 124 -0.10 -11.79 34.95
C SER A 124 -0.69 -11.75 36.36
N GLN A 125 -1.20 -10.61 36.77
CA GLN A 125 -1.84 -10.45 38.08
C GLN A 125 -3.12 -11.25 38.17
N ASP A 126 -3.92 -11.25 37.13
CA ASP A 126 -5.18 -12.00 37.09
C ASP A 126 -4.94 -13.51 37.16
N GLU A 127 -3.93 -13.98 36.47
CA GLU A 127 -3.59 -15.42 36.49
C GLU A 127 -3.19 -15.89 37.86
N ASP A 128 -2.37 -15.13 38.56
CA ASP A 128 -1.84 -15.52 39.84
C ASP A 128 -2.89 -15.61 40.95
N THR A 129 -3.83 -14.69 40.95
CA THR A 129 -4.83 -14.58 42.01
C THR A 129 -6.05 -15.48 41.81
N PRO A 130 -6.78 -15.32 40.69
CA PRO A 130 -8.03 -16.08 40.49
C PRO A 130 -7.78 -17.58 40.31
N SER A 131 -6.80 -17.94 39.53
CA SER A 131 -6.50 -19.34 39.24
C SER A 131 -6.16 -20.13 40.49
N HIS A 132 -5.41 -19.55 41.38
CA HIS A 132 -5.04 -20.16 42.62
C HIS A 132 -6.26 -20.46 43.50
N ASN A 133 -7.14 -19.52 43.65
CA ASN A 133 -8.37 -19.68 44.45
C ASN A 133 -9.29 -20.74 43.88
N ILE A 134 -9.42 -20.80 42.58
CA ILE A 134 -10.27 -21.77 41.90
C ILE A 134 -9.72 -23.18 42.10
N LYS A 135 -8.45 -23.38 42.00
CA LYS A 135 -7.80 -24.69 42.22
C LYS A 135 -8.01 -25.17 43.61
N THR A 136 -7.88 -24.32 44.59
CA THR A 136 -8.10 -24.63 46.00
C THR A 136 -9.50 -25.12 46.23
N ARG A 137 -10.49 -24.48 45.64
CA ARG A 137 -11.90 -24.89 45.77
C ARG A 137 -12.21 -26.18 45.04
N GLY A 138 -11.50 -26.49 44.00
CA GLY A 138 -11.73 -27.70 43.23
C GLY A 138 -11.38 -28.98 43.97
N GLU A 139 -10.69 -28.87 45.04
CA GLU A 139 -10.37 -29.99 45.89
C GLU A 139 -11.50 -30.28 46.86
#